data_1c498518d8032ff4193ecba8665209ad
#
_entry.id   1c498518d8032ff4193ecba8665209ad
#
_cell.length_a   1.000
_cell.length_b   1.000
_cell.length_c   1.000
_cell.angle_alpha   90.00
_cell.angle_beta   90.00
_cell.angle_gamma   90.00
#
_symmetry.space_group_name_H-M   'P 1'
#
loop_
_entity.id
_entity.type
_entity.pdbx_description
1 polymer ?
#
loop_
_entity_poly.entity_id
_entity_poly.type
_entity_poly.pdbx_seq_one_letter_code
_entity_poly.pdbx_strand_id
1 'polypeptide(L)'
;LERSPEEVDSAVERHRSRTLWAPMANAALGLWLVASPMTLGLFDPVSVPAPPALGHEIAEPQVRNMWLGISEIASGLLIAGFALAGMARGRHWMHWITAALGLWVMFAPLVFWTTSAGAYSIDTIVGMMVVAFAVMIPPTPGISNRALAADDDRPLGWTYSPSSFTQRIPIVALAFVGLFVSRYLAAYQLGHIDGLWDPFFGPGEAPVRNGSEAVVTSWVSKGFPIADAGLGAFAYGLDILAGVIGDRRRWRTMPWMVFLFGLLIIPLGVVSVSFIIIQPPLIGALCTLCIIQAAVTVILIPYSVDEVLATLQYLWRAQRAGEPFWRTFWMGGPALSENQTPHPDLDRSPREFFRDFVFGGVTFTWTLAASAALGIVLMATPLIFATQAPLYFGDHIAGCIVIMVAITAMAEVVRPVRFLNVVLGAWIVASPFLLGGGSGIATMADVLIGLALIGLSLPRGARSGAHYGAWDRAIV
;
A
#
# COMPACT_ATOMS: atom_id res chain seq x y z
N LEU A 1 34.27 -3.24 4.34
CA LEU A 1 35.07 -2.64 5.43
C LEU A 1 34.09 -2.15 6.49
N GLU A 2 34.14 -2.76 7.68
CA GLU A 2 33.38 -2.28 8.84
C GLU A 2 34.03 -0.98 9.34
N ARG A 3 33.23 0.04 9.53
CA ARG A 3 33.65 1.30 10.17
C ARG A 3 33.90 1.07 11.64
N SER A 4 34.89 1.76 12.22
CA SER A 4 35.08 1.75 13.65
C SER A 4 33.87 2.36 14.39
N PRO A 5 33.60 1.98 15.65
CA PRO A 5 32.49 2.58 16.42
C PRO A 5 32.57 4.10 16.48
N GLU A 6 33.76 4.67 16.59
CA GLU A 6 34.00 6.11 16.65
C GLU A 6 33.67 6.79 15.29
N GLU A 7 34.00 6.15 14.17
CA GLU A 7 33.62 6.62 12.81
C GLU A 7 32.12 6.61 12.60
N VAL A 8 31.43 5.56 13.09
CA VAL A 8 29.96 5.46 13.02
C VAL A 8 29.33 6.56 13.86
N ASP A 9 29.76 6.73 15.11
CA ASP A 9 29.21 7.75 16.00
C ASP A 9 29.45 9.17 15.44
N SER A 10 30.63 9.42 14.89
CA SER A 10 30.95 10.71 14.23
C SER A 10 30.10 10.93 12.97
N ALA A 11 29.80 9.89 12.20
CA ALA A 11 28.95 9.97 11.02
C ALA A 11 27.49 10.23 11.39
N VAL A 12 26.98 9.56 12.44
CA VAL A 12 25.63 9.76 12.98
C VAL A 12 25.47 11.19 13.51
N GLU A 13 26.46 11.72 14.27
CA GLU A 13 26.40 13.08 14.79
C GLU A 13 26.46 14.13 13.65
N ARG A 14 27.31 13.93 12.64
CA ARG A 14 27.31 14.80 11.45
C ARG A 14 26.00 14.79 10.68
N HIS A 15 25.39 13.62 10.51
CA HIS A 15 24.09 13.51 9.85
C HIS A 15 22.99 14.18 10.68
N ARG A 16 23.00 13.96 12.00
CA ARG A 16 22.08 14.59 12.92
C ARG A 16 22.17 16.12 12.88
N SER A 17 23.38 16.68 12.90
CA SER A 17 23.56 18.13 12.80
C SER A 17 23.00 18.71 11.49
N ARG A 18 23.08 17.96 10.39
CA ARG A 18 22.51 18.35 9.09
C ARG A 18 20.99 18.20 9.01
N THR A 19 20.38 17.38 9.86
CA THR A 19 18.94 17.13 9.88
C THR A 19 18.19 17.82 11.01
N LEU A 20 18.86 18.75 11.75
CA LEU A 20 18.20 19.52 12.83
C LEU A 20 16.99 20.34 12.36
N TRP A 21 16.89 20.64 11.09
CA TRP A 21 15.73 21.29 10.51
C TRP A 21 14.45 20.44 10.59
N ALA A 22 14.57 19.10 10.59
CA ALA A 22 13.42 18.20 10.58
C ALA A 22 12.61 18.25 11.90
N PRO A 23 13.21 18.18 13.11
CA PRO A 23 12.47 18.42 14.34
C PRO A 23 11.91 19.84 14.43
N MET A 24 12.61 20.84 13.90
CA MET A 24 12.09 22.23 13.84
C MET A 24 10.86 22.32 12.93
N ALA A 25 10.91 21.66 11.76
CA ALA A 25 9.77 21.57 10.87
C ALA A 25 8.57 20.86 11.54
N ASN A 26 8.82 19.75 12.28
CA ASN A 26 7.77 19.09 13.05
C ASN A 26 7.20 19.99 14.15
N ALA A 27 8.03 20.79 14.83
CA ALA A 27 7.55 21.75 15.80
C ALA A 27 6.67 22.84 15.13
N ALA A 28 7.08 23.34 13.96
CA ALA A 28 6.29 24.29 13.20
C ALA A 28 4.97 23.70 12.71
N LEU A 29 4.96 22.44 12.22
CA LEU A 29 3.73 21.72 11.85
C LEU A 29 2.83 21.49 13.07
N GLY A 30 3.40 21.18 14.23
CA GLY A 30 2.65 21.09 15.47
C GLY A 30 1.98 22.42 15.85
N LEU A 31 2.70 23.54 15.75
CA LEU A 31 2.12 24.88 15.99
C LEU A 31 1.06 25.25 14.95
N TRP A 32 1.24 24.82 13.69
CA TRP A 32 0.21 24.97 12.66
C TRP A 32 -1.07 24.23 13.05
N LEU A 33 -0.99 22.99 13.54
CA LEU A 33 -2.14 22.22 14.03
C LEU A 33 -2.85 22.89 15.20
N VAL A 34 -2.13 23.60 16.06
CA VAL A 34 -2.76 24.39 17.15
C VAL A 34 -3.61 25.53 16.60
N ALA A 35 -3.22 26.15 15.50
CA ALA A 35 -3.95 27.25 14.87
C ALA A 35 -5.04 26.77 13.89
N SER A 36 -4.92 25.55 13.35
CA SER A 36 -5.75 25.02 12.27
C SER A 36 -7.25 24.99 12.61
N PRO A 37 -7.70 24.58 13.81
CA PRO A 37 -9.13 24.56 14.15
C PRO A 37 -9.82 25.90 14.03
N MET A 38 -9.11 26.98 14.39
CA MET A 38 -9.66 28.34 14.29
C MET A 38 -9.69 28.81 12.84
N THR A 39 -8.63 28.51 12.06
CA THR A 39 -8.56 28.92 10.65
C THR A 39 -9.50 28.14 9.75
N LEU A 40 -9.85 26.90 10.13
CA LEU A 40 -10.75 26.02 9.39
C LEU A 40 -12.21 26.06 9.91
N GLY A 41 -12.50 26.88 10.92
CA GLY A 41 -13.84 27.03 11.48
C GLY A 41 -14.38 25.77 12.16
N LEU A 42 -13.52 24.94 12.77
CA LEU A 42 -13.97 23.69 13.42
C LEU A 42 -14.80 23.95 14.69
N PHE A 43 -14.72 25.15 15.26
CA PHE A 43 -15.51 25.56 16.40
C PHE A 43 -16.77 26.34 16.02
N ASP A 44 -16.95 26.64 14.73
CA ASP A 44 -18.10 27.37 14.24
C ASP A 44 -19.35 26.47 14.21
N PRO A 45 -20.55 27.03 14.43
CA PRO A 45 -21.79 26.29 14.26
C PRO A 45 -21.91 25.73 12.82
N VAL A 46 -22.19 24.44 12.72
CA VAL A 46 -22.35 23.77 11.44
C VAL A 46 -23.60 22.91 11.43
N SER A 47 -24.39 23.03 10.35
CA SER A 47 -25.55 22.19 10.10
C SER A 47 -25.41 21.58 8.71
N VAL A 48 -25.12 20.28 8.65
CA VAL A 48 -24.97 19.50 7.42
C VAL A 48 -25.77 18.21 7.54
N PRO A 49 -26.21 17.63 6.42
CA PRO A 49 -26.85 16.31 6.41
C PRO A 49 -25.94 15.23 7.03
N ALA A 50 -26.56 14.12 7.46
CA ALA A 50 -25.80 12.96 7.89
C ALA A 50 -24.92 12.42 6.75
N PRO A 51 -23.69 11.97 7.06
CA PRO A 51 -22.80 11.41 6.05
C PRO A 51 -23.44 10.24 5.29
N PRO A 52 -23.35 10.15 3.96
CA PRO A 52 -24.03 9.13 3.15
C PRO A 52 -23.68 7.68 3.52
N ALA A 53 -22.45 7.45 3.99
CA ALA A 53 -21.96 6.11 4.37
C ALA A 53 -22.15 5.79 5.85
N LEU A 54 -22.81 6.65 6.60
CA LEU A 54 -23.02 6.44 8.03
C LEU A 54 -24.00 5.30 8.29
N GLY A 55 -23.57 4.29 9.03
CA GLY A 55 -24.38 3.12 9.38
C GLY A 55 -24.75 3.02 10.88
N HIS A 56 -24.32 3.97 11.71
CA HIS A 56 -24.51 3.98 13.15
C HIS A 56 -24.73 5.42 13.64
N GLU A 57 -25.21 5.55 14.85
CA GLU A 57 -25.39 6.87 15.47
C GLU A 57 -24.04 7.50 15.81
N ILE A 58 -23.88 8.78 15.49
CA ILE A 58 -22.71 9.60 15.83
C ILE A 58 -23.18 10.91 16.43
N ALA A 59 -22.28 11.60 17.14
CA ALA A 59 -22.53 12.91 17.69
C ALA A 59 -22.89 13.94 16.60
N GLU A 60 -23.52 15.02 17.00
CA GLU A 60 -23.86 16.14 16.11
C GLU A 60 -22.60 16.69 15.38
N PRO A 61 -22.74 17.23 14.16
CA PRO A 61 -21.65 17.76 13.36
C PRO A 61 -20.74 18.74 14.13
N GLN A 62 -21.32 19.68 14.86
CA GLN A 62 -20.58 20.65 15.65
C GLN A 62 -19.72 19.99 16.75
N VAL A 63 -20.28 19.00 17.45
CA VAL A 63 -19.59 18.29 18.53
C VAL A 63 -18.40 17.49 17.96
N ARG A 64 -18.59 16.84 16.80
CA ARG A 64 -17.53 16.06 16.12
C ARG A 64 -16.37 16.96 15.69
N ASN A 65 -16.67 18.09 15.05
CA ASN A 65 -15.66 19.06 14.64
C ASN A 65 -14.96 19.69 15.84
N MET A 66 -15.68 19.98 16.92
CA MET A 66 -15.09 20.47 18.17
C MET A 66 -14.08 19.47 18.76
N TRP A 67 -14.43 18.18 18.81
CA TRP A 67 -13.51 17.15 19.31
C TRP A 67 -12.30 16.97 18.39
N LEU A 68 -12.48 17.05 17.07
CA LEU A 68 -11.36 17.06 16.14
C LEU A 68 -10.44 18.26 16.41
N GLY A 69 -11.00 19.48 16.54
CA GLY A 69 -10.21 20.67 16.82
C GLY A 69 -9.45 20.60 18.16
N ILE A 70 -10.06 20.05 19.21
CA ILE A 70 -9.38 19.80 20.50
C ILE A 70 -8.24 18.78 20.29
N SER A 71 -8.48 17.72 19.53
CA SER A 71 -7.47 16.71 19.19
C SER A 71 -6.30 17.31 18.42
N GLU A 72 -6.56 18.18 17.42
CA GLU A 72 -5.51 18.88 16.66
C GLU A 72 -4.67 19.78 17.57
N ILE A 73 -5.29 20.57 18.47
CA ILE A 73 -4.56 21.42 19.42
C ILE A 73 -3.67 20.57 20.34
N ALA A 74 -4.24 19.52 20.93
CA ALA A 74 -3.51 18.65 21.85
C ALA A 74 -2.35 17.94 21.13
N SER A 75 -2.62 17.34 19.97
CA SER A 75 -1.61 16.67 19.15
C SER A 75 -0.54 17.64 18.69
N GLY A 76 -0.92 18.85 18.27
CA GLY A 76 0.00 19.88 17.82
C GLY A 76 0.98 20.33 18.92
N LEU A 77 0.48 20.59 20.13
CA LEU A 77 1.33 20.92 21.28
C LEU A 77 2.29 19.76 21.65
N LEU A 78 1.78 18.53 21.63
CA LEU A 78 2.60 17.34 21.92
C LEU A 78 3.66 17.10 20.81
N ILE A 79 3.30 17.24 19.53
CA ILE A 79 4.24 17.14 18.40
C ILE A 79 5.35 18.17 18.56
N ALA A 80 5.01 19.45 18.79
CA ALA A 80 6.00 20.50 18.98
C ALA A 80 6.91 20.22 20.19
N GLY A 81 6.33 19.83 21.33
CA GLY A 81 7.07 19.51 22.54
C GLY A 81 8.01 18.32 22.37
N PHE A 82 7.54 17.19 21.85
CA PHE A 82 8.34 15.99 21.67
C PHE A 82 9.38 16.14 20.55
N ALA A 83 9.07 16.84 19.46
CA ALA A 83 10.01 17.12 18.39
C ALA A 83 11.21 17.92 18.93
N LEU A 84 10.98 19.00 19.69
CA LEU A 84 12.04 19.81 20.30
C LEU A 84 12.80 19.06 21.40
N ALA A 85 12.08 18.34 22.28
CA ALA A 85 12.71 17.56 23.35
C ALA A 85 13.57 16.41 22.81
N GLY A 86 13.18 15.82 21.68
CA GLY A 86 13.93 14.77 20.97
C GLY A 86 15.27 15.25 20.40
N MET A 87 15.47 16.56 20.26
CA MET A 87 16.77 17.13 19.85
C MET A 87 17.86 16.95 20.91
N ALA A 88 17.48 16.75 22.17
CA ALA A 88 18.45 16.54 23.25
C ALA A 88 19.11 15.16 23.15
N ARG A 89 20.40 15.09 23.57
CA ARG A 89 21.15 13.84 23.58
C ARG A 89 20.46 12.79 24.45
N GLY A 90 20.37 11.55 23.95
CA GLY A 90 19.77 10.42 24.65
C GLY A 90 18.23 10.37 24.63
N ARG A 91 17.57 11.34 24.00
CA ARG A 91 16.09 11.40 23.92
C ARG A 91 15.52 11.08 22.53
N HIS A 92 16.27 10.43 21.67
CA HIS A 92 15.84 10.09 20.29
C HIS A 92 14.55 9.28 20.23
N TRP A 93 14.24 8.50 21.25
CA TRP A 93 13.00 7.74 21.34
C TRP A 93 11.74 8.61 21.29
N MET A 94 11.86 9.92 21.60
CA MET A 94 10.75 10.86 21.51
C MET A 94 10.26 11.08 20.06
N HIS A 95 11.13 10.84 19.06
CA HIS A 95 10.72 10.89 17.66
C HIS A 95 9.72 9.79 17.31
N TRP A 96 9.74 8.64 18.02
CA TRP A 96 8.68 7.63 17.88
C TRP A 96 7.33 8.13 18.35
N ILE A 97 7.28 8.90 19.44
CA ILE A 97 6.05 9.52 19.92
C ILE A 97 5.58 10.56 18.88
N THR A 98 6.50 11.37 18.37
CA THR A 98 6.16 12.33 17.29
C THR A 98 5.60 11.63 16.05
N ALA A 99 6.20 10.52 15.61
CA ALA A 99 5.69 9.72 14.51
C ALA A 99 4.30 9.13 14.79
N ALA A 100 4.08 8.58 15.99
CA ALA A 100 2.78 8.05 16.41
C ALA A 100 1.69 9.13 16.45
N LEU A 101 2.02 10.33 16.91
CA LEU A 101 1.12 11.49 16.88
C LEU A 101 0.81 11.92 15.43
N GLY A 102 1.79 11.88 14.53
CA GLY A 102 1.56 12.11 13.10
C GLY A 102 0.59 11.10 12.49
N LEU A 103 0.72 9.82 12.83
CA LEU A 103 -0.25 8.79 12.41
C LEU A 103 -1.64 9.04 12.98
N TRP A 104 -1.73 9.47 14.24
CA TRP A 104 -3.01 9.84 14.84
C TRP A 104 -3.65 11.03 14.11
N VAL A 105 -2.88 12.08 13.82
CA VAL A 105 -3.37 13.25 13.06
C VAL A 105 -3.95 12.85 11.71
N MET A 106 -3.27 11.95 10.96
CA MET A 106 -3.79 11.41 9.70
C MET A 106 -5.13 10.67 9.89
N PHE A 107 -5.31 9.99 11.00
CA PHE A 107 -6.43 9.09 11.25
C PHE A 107 -7.62 9.76 11.95
N ALA A 108 -7.36 10.79 12.75
CA ALA A 108 -8.36 11.48 13.57
C ALA A 108 -9.59 12.00 12.79
N PRO A 109 -9.45 12.59 11.59
CA PRO A 109 -10.60 13.05 10.79
C PRO A 109 -11.62 11.96 10.49
N LEU A 110 -11.16 10.72 10.32
CA LEU A 110 -12.03 9.55 10.08
C LEU A 110 -12.75 9.12 11.36
N VAL A 111 -12.04 9.11 12.50
CA VAL A 111 -12.62 8.75 13.80
C VAL A 111 -13.73 9.74 14.20
N PHE A 112 -13.51 11.02 13.95
CA PHE A 112 -14.48 12.06 14.27
C PHE A 112 -15.52 12.31 13.17
N TRP A 113 -15.46 11.62 12.04
CA TRP A 113 -16.37 11.82 10.91
C TRP A 113 -16.52 13.32 10.57
N THR A 114 -15.38 14.01 10.46
CA THR A 114 -15.37 15.46 10.28
C THR A 114 -16.19 15.91 9.08
N THR A 115 -16.87 17.03 9.21
CA THR A 115 -17.60 17.66 8.10
C THR A 115 -16.71 18.61 7.29
N SER A 116 -15.49 18.87 7.76
CA SER A 116 -14.55 19.77 7.11
C SER A 116 -13.63 19.03 6.14
N ALA A 117 -13.86 19.19 4.85
CA ALA A 117 -12.96 18.66 3.80
C ALA A 117 -11.54 19.26 3.92
N GLY A 118 -11.45 20.53 4.35
CA GLY A 118 -10.20 21.24 4.58
C GLY A 118 -9.39 20.60 5.71
N ALA A 119 -10.00 20.39 6.87
CA ALA A 119 -9.37 19.74 8.03
C ALA A 119 -8.85 18.34 7.66
N TYR A 120 -9.70 17.50 7.07
CA TYR A 120 -9.26 16.16 6.66
C TYR A 120 -8.07 16.21 5.68
N SER A 121 -8.04 17.15 4.74
CA SER A 121 -6.94 17.26 3.78
C SER A 121 -5.64 17.73 4.44
N ILE A 122 -5.73 18.73 5.31
CA ILE A 122 -4.60 19.29 6.06
C ILE A 122 -4.03 18.23 7.01
N ASP A 123 -4.88 17.56 7.79
CA ASP A 123 -4.46 16.54 8.74
C ASP A 123 -3.76 15.36 8.05
N THR A 124 -4.27 14.94 6.88
CA THR A 124 -3.61 13.90 6.08
C THR A 124 -2.20 14.34 5.69
N ILE A 125 -2.03 15.54 5.12
CA ILE A 125 -0.74 16.04 4.65
C ILE A 125 0.21 16.30 5.81
N VAL A 126 -0.25 17.01 6.84
CA VAL A 126 0.56 17.37 8.02
C VAL A 126 0.99 16.10 8.76
N GLY A 127 0.07 15.16 8.98
CA GLY A 127 0.39 13.90 9.63
C GLY A 127 1.44 13.10 8.87
N MET A 128 1.34 12.99 7.53
CA MET A 128 2.36 12.37 6.69
C MET A 128 3.73 13.07 6.81
N MET A 129 3.76 14.40 6.76
CA MET A 129 4.99 15.17 6.91
C MET A 129 5.62 14.98 8.29
N VAL A 130 4.80 14.99 9.35
CA VAL A 130 5.26 14.77 10.74
C VAL A 130 5.92 13.40 10.87
N VAL A 131 5.30 12.35 10.34
CA VAL A 131 5.88 10.99 10.35
C VAL A 131 7.19 10.96 9.56
N ALA A 132 7.19 11.48 8.33
CA ALA A 132 8.37 11.48 7.46
C ALA A 132 9.55 12.17 8.12
N PHE A 133 9.35 13.37 8.69
CA PHE A 133 10.42 14.13 9.34
C PHE A 133 10.85 13.53 10.68
N ALA A 134 9.95 12.92 11.45
CA ALA A 134 10.30 12.24 12.69
C ALA A 134 11.24 11.05 12.44
N VAL A 135 11.01 10.30 11.34
CA VAL A 135 11.80 9.10 11.01
C VAL A 135 13.12 9.42 10.29
N MET A 136 13.30 10.65 9.76
CA MET A 136 14.55 11.07 9.09
C MET A 136 15.75 11.24 10.02
N ILE A 137 15.53 11.38 11.32
CA ILE A 137 16.59 11.80 12.27
C ILE A 137 17.37 10.59 12.74
N PRO A 138 18.72 10.55 12.54
CA PRO A 138 19.55 9.47 13.07
C PRO A 138 19.88 9.62 14.57
N PRO A 139 20.06 8.51 15.28
CA PRO A 139 19.72 7.19 14.79
C PRO A 139 18.23 7.15 14.52
N THR A 140 17.85 6.79 13.29
CA THR A 140 16.44 6.60 12.96
C THR A 140 15.84 5.67 14.00
N PRO A 141 14.62 5.93 14.51
CA PRO A 141 14.00 5.01 15.43
C PRO A 141 14.07 3.57 14.88
N GLY A 142 14.67 2.64 15.65
CA GLY A 142 14.83 1.25 15.23
C GLY A 142 16.07 0.94 14.38
N ILE A 143 17.04 1.84 14.22
CA ILE A 143 18.34 1.53 13.61
C ILE A 143 19.45 1.64 14.66
N SER A 144 20.20 0.55 14.84
CA SER A 144 21.38 0.54 15.73
C SER A 144 22.63 1.08 15.02
N ASN A 145 23.58 1.64 15.79
CA ASN A 145 24.89 2.04 15.26
C ASN A 145 25.61 0.87 14.59
N ARG A 146 25.43 -0.35 15.10
CA ARG A 146 25.98 -1.58 14.53
C ARG A 146 25.42 -1.86 13.13
N ALA A 147 24.13 -1.59 12.88
CA ALA A 147 23.53 -1.73 11.57
C ALA A 147 24.07 -0.69 10.57
N LEU A 148 24.51 0.48 11.06
CA LEU A 148 25.08 1.56 10.25
C LEU A 148 26.59 1.40 10.00
N ALA A 149 27.27 0.47 10.72
CA ALA A 149 28.71 0.30 10.65
C ALA A 149 29.24 -0.14 9.28
N ALA A 150 28.42 -0.79 8.46
CA ALA A 150 28.81 -1.28 7.14
C ALA A 150 27.96 -0.67 6.01
N ASP A 151 28.54 -0.59 4.82
CA ASP A 151 27.94 0.05 3.63
C ASP A 151 27.43 -0.96 2.59
N ASP A 152 27.36 -2.26 2.90
CA ASP A 152 26.77 -3.26 2.00
C ASP A 152 25.29 -2.96 1.74
N ASP A 153 24.93 -2.86 0.47
CA ASP A 153 23.58 -2.52 0.03
C ASP A 153 22.88 -3.65 -0.75
N ARG A 154 23.62 -4.74 -1.05
CA ARG A 154 23.07 -5.92 -1.73
C ARG A 154 23.07 -7.14 -0.82
N PRO A 155 21.93 -7.84 -0.71
CA PRO A 155 21.89 -9.10 0.02
C PRO A 155 22.83 -10.16 -0.58
N LEU A 156 23.30 -11.07 0.25
CA LEU A 156 24.21 -12.11 -0.17
C LEU A 156 23.59 -12.99 -1.28
N GLY A 157 24.27 -13.07 -2.43
CA GLY A 157 23.83 -13.82 -3.60
C GLY A 157 22.78 -13.09 -4.46
N TRP A 158 22.47 -11.82 -4.17
CA TRP A 158 21.62 -10.98 -5.02
C TRP A 158 22.48 -10.17 -5.99
N THR A 159 21.94 -9.90 -7.19
CA THR A 159 22.62 -9.09 -8.21
C THR A 159 22.31 -7.59 -8.10
N TYR A 160 21.30 -7.20 -7.31
CA TYR A 160 20.85 -5.83 -7.12
C TYR A 160 20.37 -5.58 -5.69
N SER A 161 20.19 -4.31 -5.32
CA SER A 161 19.57 -3.93 -4.05
C SER A 161 18.04 -3.89 -4.17
N PRO A 162 17.29 -4.74 -3.45
CA PRO A 162 15.83 -4.73 -3.48
C PRO A 162 15.21 -3.50 -2.81
N SER A 163 16.01 -2.74 -2.05
CA SER A 163 15.58 -1.49 -1.40
C SER A 163 15.99 -0.24 -2.18
N SER A 164 16.43 -0.36 -3.44
CA SER A 164 16.83 0.79 -4.25
C SER A 164 15.65 1.76 -4.48
N PHE A 165 15.94 3.05 -4.61
CA PHE A 165 14.90 4.04 -4.90
C PHE A 165 14.20 3.78 -6.23
N THR A 166 14.92 3.30 -7.25
CA THR A 166 14.35 2.97 -8.56
C THR A 166 13.25 1.91 -8.47
N GLN A 167 13.33 0.99 -7.52
CA GLN A 167 12.28 -0.02 -7.29
C GLN A 167 11.14 0.49 -6.42
N ARG A 168 11.41 1.47 -5.56
CA ARG A 168 10.38 2.03 -4.65
C ARG A 168 9.56 3.16 -5.28
N ILE A 169 10.11 3.90 -6.25
CA ILE A 169 9.39 4.99 -6.92
C ILE A 169 8.08 4.53 -7.59
N PRO A 170 8.00 3.38 -8.30
CA PRO A 170 6.72 2.90 -8.84
C PRO A 170 5.68 2.68 -7.76
N ILE A 171 6.10 2.15 -6.61
CA ILE A 171 5.23 1.91 -5.46
C ILE A 171 4.67 3.24 -4.94
N VAL A 172 5.55 4.22 -4.71
CA VAL A 172 5.16 5.56 -4.25
C VAL A 172 4.20 6.23 -5.24
N ALA A 173 4.51 6.16 -6.54
CA ALA A 173 3.67 6.76 -7.59
C ALA A 173 2.27 6.12 -7.65
N LEU A 174 2.19 4.79 -7.62
CA LEU A 174 0.93 4.05 -7.61
C LEU A 174 0.16 4.30 -6.31
N ALA A 175 0.84 4.33 -5.17
CA ALA A 175 0.20 4.64 -3.89
C ALA A 175 -0.39 6.06 -3.86
N PHE A 176 0.22 7.05 -4.53
CA PHE A 176 -0.40 8.35 -4.74
C PHE A 176 -1.69 8.27 -5.55
N VAL A 177 -1.73 7.48 -6.62
CA VAL A 177 -2.98 7.26 -7.37
C VAL A 177 -4.05 6.64 -6.46
N GLY A 178 -3.69 5.60 -5.71
CA GLY A 178 -4.58 4.97 -4.74
C GLY A 178 -5.08 5.94 -3.66
N LEU A 179 -4.18 6.78 -3.13
CA LEU A 179 -4.52 7.82 -2.15
C LEU A 179 -5.55 8.81 -2.72
N PHE A 180 -5.35 9.34 -3.94
CA PHE A 180 -6.28 10.29 -4.55
C PHE A 180 -7.65 9.67 -4.80
N VAL A 181 -7.70 8.46 -5.34
CA VAL A 181 -8.97 7.76 -5.60
C VAL A 181 -9.69 7.48 -4.28
N SER A 182 -9.00 6.94 -3.27
CA SER A 182 -9.58 6.67 -1.95
C SER A 182 -10.06 7.94 -1.27
N ARG A 183 -9.29 9.03 -1.40
CA ARG A 183 -9.65 10.34 -0.85
C ARG A 183 -10.91 10.90 -1.49
N TYR A 184 -11.07 10.73 -2.80
CA TYR A 184 -12.26 11.16 -3.53
C TYR A 184 -13.49 10.35 -3.11
N LEU A 185 -13.38 9.02 -2.99
CA LEU A 185 -14.44 8.17 -2.47
C LEU A 185 -14.81 8.53 -1.01
N ALA A 186 -13.80 8.74 -0.15
CA ALA A 186 -14.00 9.14 1.23
C ALA A 186 -14.67 10.51 1.35
N ALA A 187 -14.39 11.45 0.45
CA ALA A 187 -15.04 12.76 0.45
C ALA A 187 -16.55 12.63 0.24
N TYR A 188 -17.01 11.72 -0.61
CA TYR A 188 -18.44 11.43 -0.75
C TYR A 188 -19.00 10.73 0.49
N GLN A 189 -18.31 9.72 1.01
CA GLN A 189 -18.74 8.99 2.21
C GLN A 189 -18.95 9.88 3.43
N LEU A 190 -18.08 10.89 3.59
CA LEU A 190 -18.14 11.87 4.68
C LEU A 190 -19.12 13.02 4.42
N GLY A 191 -19.67 13.12 3.20
CA GLY A 191 -20.57 14.21 2.82
C GLY A 191 -19.86 15.51 2.47
N HIS A 192 -18.59 15.46 2.07
CA HIS A 192 -17.83 16.65 1.64
C HIS A 192 -18.15 17.05 0.19
N ILE A 193 -18.68 16.13 -0.61
CA ILE A 193 -19.10 16.32 -2.00
C ILE A 193 -20.45 15.63 -2.24
N ASP A 194 -21.22 16.12 -3.20
CA ASP A 194 -22.61 15.69 -3.44
C ASP A 194 -22.71 14.46 -4.35
N GLY A 195 -21.66 14.11 -5.10
CA GLY A 195 -21.68 12.99 -6.02
C GLY A 195 -20.31 12.51 -6.43
N LEU A 196 -20.26 11.29 -6.97
CA LEU A 196 -19.07 10.66 -7.53
C LEU A 196 -19.17 10.57 -9.05
N TRP A 197 -18.05 10.75 -9.74
CA TRP A 197 -17.94 10.44 -11.16
C TRP A 197 -17.73 8.93 -11.34
N ASP A 198 -18.60 8.30 -12.15
CA ASP A 198 -18.45 6.91 -12.55
C ASP A 198 -18.73 6.78 -14.05
N PRO A 199 -17.69 6.55 -14.89
CA PRO A 199 -17.84 6.56 -16.34
C PRO A 199 -18.43 5.28 -16.93
N PHE A 200 -18.40 4.15 -16.20
CA PHE A 200 -18.80 2.84 -16.72
C PHE A 200 -20.09 2.33 -16.10
N PHE A 201 -20.33 2.62 -14.84
CA PHE A 201 -21.52 2.19 -14.10
C PHE A 201 -22.34 3.42 -13.71
N GLY A 202 -22.78 4.13 -14.75
CA GLY A 202 -23.55 5.37 -14.63
C GLY A 202 -24.86 5.20 -13.85
N PRO A 203 -25.55 6.31 -13.54
CA PRO A 203 -26.84 6.25 -12.84
C PRO A 203 -27.82 5.44 -13.70
N GLY A 204 -28.54 4.55 -13.05
CA GLY A 204 -29.79 4.02 -13.58
C GLY A 204 -30.82 5.14 -13.74
N GLU A 205 -32.08 4.81 -13.94
CA GLU A 205 -33.15 5.80 -13.94
C GLU A 205 -33.22 6.53 -12.58
N ALA A 206 -33.28 7.87 -12.63
CA ALA A 206 -33.32 8.69 -11.40
C ALA A 206 -34.48 8.25 -10.49
N PRO A 207 -34.30 8.15 -9.17
CA PRO A 207 -33.26 8.74 -8.31
C PRO A 207 -32.10 7.77 -7.96
N VAL A 208 -31.70 6.89 -8.86
CA VAL A 208 -30.72 5.82 -8.62
C VAL A 208 -29.30 6.40 -8.61
N ARG A 209 -28.53 6.05 -7.57
CA ARG A 209 -27.10 6.36 -7.45
C ARG A 209 -26.31 5.62 -8.53
N ASN A 210 -25.21 6.22 -8.99
CA ASN A 210 -24.27 5.49 -9.85
C ASN A 210 -23.60 4.33 -9.09
N GLY A 211 -22.89 3.45 -9.82
CA GLY A 211 -22.30 2.25 -9.22
C GLY A 211 -21.31 2.54 -8.11
N SER A 212 -20.45 3.56 -8.27
CA SER A 212 -19.50 3.97 -7.21
C SER A 212 -20.21 4.46 -5.96
N GLU A 213 -21.24 5.29 -6.11
CA GLU A 213 -22.05 5.79 -4.97
C GLU A 213 -22.80 4.65 -4.28
N ALA A 214 -23.39 3.73 -5.06
CA ALA A 214 -24.10 2.58 -4.53
C ALA A 214 -23.18 1.67 -3.69
N VAL A 215 -21.97 1.40 -4.17
CA VAL A 215 -20.99 0.55 -3.47
C VAL A 215 -20.51 1.21 -2.18
N VAL A 216 -20.05 2.47 -2.22
CA VAL A 216 -19.45 3.14 -1.05
C VAL A 216 -20.47 3.57 -0.01
N THR A 217 -21.77 3.43 -0.28
CA THR A 217 -22.85 3.65 0.68
C THR A 217 -23.69 2.39 0.94
N SER A 218 -23.19 1.23 0.49
CA SER A 218 -23.83 -0.07 0.71
C SER A 218 -23.87 -0.45 2.18
N TRP A 219 -24.64 -1.48 2.51
CA TRP A 219 -24.68 -2.03 3.86
C TRP A 219 -23.32 -2.57 4.32
N VAL A 220 -22.49 -3.03 3.38
CA VAL A 220 -21.11 -3.46 3.67
C VAL A 220 -20.27 -2.29 4.15
N SER A 221 -20.27 -1.16 3.40
CA SER A 221 -19.56 0.06 3.78
C SER A 221 -20.07 0.64 5.11
N LYS A 222 -21.41 0.67 5.30
CA LYS A 222 -22.04 1.12 6.53
C LYS A 222 -21.76 0.24 7.76
N GLY A 223 -21.29 -0.99 7.56
CA GLY A 223 -20.86 -1.87 8.63
C GLY A 223 -19.53 -1.48 9.29
N PHE A 224 -18.74 -0.60 8.65
CA PHE A 224 -17.48 -0.10 9.23
C PHE A 224 -17.74 1.05 10.23
N PRO A 225 -16.96 1.12 11.32
CA PRO A 225 -17.11 2.20 12.30
C PRO A 225 -16.59 3.55 11.78
N ILE A 226 -15.83 3.56 10.70
CA ILE A 226 -15.28 4.73 10.00
C ILE A 226 -15.52 4.57 8.50
N ALA A 227 -15.38 5.65 7.73
CA ALA A 227 -15.46 5.60 6.27
C ALA A 227 -14.38 4.65 5.72
N ASP A 228 -14.79 3.53 5.11
CA ASP A 228 -13.88 2.48 4.62
C ASP A 228 -12.96 2.96 3.49
N ALA A 229 -13.43 3.83 2.59
CA ALA A 229 -12.57 4.47 1.61
C ALA A 229 -11.55 5.42 2.27
N GLY A 230 -11.91 6.05 3.40
CA GLY A 230 -10.97 6.83 4.21
C GLY A 230 -9.88 5.96 4.82
N LEU A 231 -10.21 4.75 5.27
CA LEU A 231 -9.22 3.77 5.72
C LEU A 231 -8.28 3.36 4.57
N GLY A 232 -8.81 3.20 3.36
CA GLY A 232 -8.00 3.00 2.15
C GLY A 232 -7.04 4.16 1.90
N ALA A 233 -7.50 5.42 2.01
CA ALA A 233 -6.65 6.60 1.87
C ALA A 233 -5.53 6.63 2.93
N PHE A 234 -5.84 6.30 4.17
CA PHE A 234 -4.86 6.18 5.25
C PHE A 234 -3.80 5.10 4.94
N ALA A 235 -4.22 3.92 4.48
CA ALA A 235 -3.32 2.83 4.11
C ALA A 235 -2.38 3.22 2.97
N TYR A 236 -2.86 3.85 1.89
CA TYR A 236 -1.99 4.36 0.83
C TYR A 236 -1.05 5.47 1.30
N GLY A 237 -1.46 6.31 2.25
CA GLY A 237 -0.57 7.26 2.92
C GLY A 237 0.58 6.55 3.64
N LEU A 238 0.31 5.44 4.31
CA LEU A 238 1.34 4.59 4.92
C LEU A 238 2.25 3.93 3.88
N ASP A 239 1.72 3.49 2.73
CA ASP A 239 2.50 2.92 1.63
C ASP A 239 3.46 3.95 1.04
N ILE A 240 3.03 5.21 0.87
CA ILE A 240 3.88 6.32 0.43
C ILE A 240 5.01 6.53 1.45
N LEU A 241 4.68 6.64 2.74
CA LEU A 241 5.65 6.81 3.81
C LEU A 241 6.65 5.65 3.85
N ALA A 242 6.15 4.41 3.82
CA ALA A 242 6.99 3.22 3.81
C ALA A 242 7.84 3.13 2.52
N GLY A 243 7.35 3.63 1.39
CA GLY A 243 8.11 3.73 0.14
C GLY A 243 9.27 4.74 0.20
N VAL A 244 9.10 5.85 0.92
CA VAL A 244 10.11 6.93 1.03
C VAL A 244 11.12 6.68 2.15
N ILE A 245 10.70 6.10 3.28
CA ILE A 245 11.53 5.92 4.48
C ILE A 245 12.63 4.88 4.27
N GLY A 246 13.82 5.19 4.78
CA GLY A 246 15.00 4.32 4.76
C GLY A 246 15.83 4.43 3.48
N ASP A 247 17.09 3.99 3.60
CA ASP A 247 18.05 3.97 2.49
C ASP A 247 18.04 2.61 1.75
N ARG A 248 19.02 2.41 0.83
CA ARG A 248 19.20 1.17 0.04
C ARG A 248 19.53 -0.06 0.87
N ARG A 249 19.82 0.10 2.16
CA ARG A 249 20.19 -0.96 3.10
C ARG A 249 19.05 -1.32 4.03
N ARG A 250 17.84 -0.74 3.86
CA ARG A 250 16.73 -0.89 4.81
C ARG A 250 16.29 -2.37 4.96
N TRP A 251 16.50 -3.22 3.97
CA TRP A 251 16.26 -4.67 4.07
C TRP A 251 17.01 -5.34 5.23
N ARG A 252 18.14 -4.74 5.72
CA ARG A 252 18.88 -5.21 6.90
C ARG A 252 18.96 -4.20 8.06
N THR A 253 18.90 -2.91 7.75
CA THR A 253 18.97 -1.86 8.79
C THR A 253 17.63 -1.57 9.43
N MET A 254 16.52 -1.82 8.72
CA MET A 254 15.15 -1.59 9.19
C MET A 254 14.22 -2.77 8.81
N PRO A 255 14.52 -4.02 9.21
CA PRO A 255 13.70 -5.18 8.83
C PRO A 255 12.23 -5.02 9.19
N TRP A 256 11.94 -4.46 10.37
CA TRP A 256 10.57 -4.19 10.83
C TRP A 256 9.77 -3.30 9.88
N MET A 257 10.44 -2.29 9.27
CA MET A 257 9.81 -1.38 8.32
C MET A 257 9.43 -2.11 7.02
N VAL A 258 10.33 -2.96 6.50
CA VAL A 258 10.07 -3.77 5.31
C VAL A 258 8.94 -4.76 5.56
N PHE A 259 8.89 -5.35 6.77
CA PHE A 259 7.78 -6.22 7.16
C PHE A 259 6.45 -5.47 7.27
N LEU A 260 6.46 -4.30 7.90
CA LEU A 260 5.28 -3.45 7.98
C LEU A 260 4.78 -3.07 6.58
N PHE A 261 5.69 -2.73 5.67
CA PHE A 261 5.39 -2.43 4.28
C PHE A 261 4.77 -3.63 3.55
N GLY A 262 5.37 -4.84 3.66
CA GLY A 262 4.79 -6.06 3.10
C GLY A 262 3.43 -6.41 3.71
N LEU A 263 3.26 -6.19 5.01
CA LEU A 263 2.00 -6.41 5.73
C LEU A 263 0.91 -5.41 5.29
N LEU A 264 1.26 -4.21 4.89
CA LEU A 264 0.30 -3.25 4.36
C LEU A 264 -0.11 -3.63 2.93
N ILE A 265 0.84 -3.81 2.02
CA ILE A 265 0.54 -4.00 0.58
C ILE A 265 -0.13 -5.35 0.30
N ILE A 266 0.40 -6.46 0.81
CA ILE A 266 -0.10 -7.80 0.43
C ILE A 266 -1.51 -8.06 0.96
N PRO A 267 -1.82 -7.90 2.26
CA PRO A 267 -3.18 -8.04 2.75
C PRO A 267 -4.14 -6.99 2.19
N LEU A 268 -3.68 -5.73 1.98
CA LEU A 268 -4.51 -4.70 1.36
C LEU A 268 -4.92 -5.10 -0.06
N GLY A 269 -4.00 -5.73 -0.84
CA GLY A 269 -4.31 -6.27 -2.16
C GLY A 269 -5.39 -7.37 -2.10
N VAL A 270 -5.27 -8.30 -1.15
CA VAL A 270 -6.28 -9.35 -0.95
C VAL A 270 -7.64 -8.76 -0.57
N VAL A 271 -7.66 -7.80 0.37
CA VAL A 271 -8.88 -7.12 0.81
C VAL A 271 -9.50 -6.33 -0.35
N SER A 272 -8.70 -5.58 -1.11
CA SER A 272 -9.19 -4.81 -2.26
C SER A 272 -9.84 -5.70 -3.32
N VAL A 273 -9.22 -6.83 -3.66
CA VAL A 273 -9.80 -7.82 -4.59
C VAL A 273 -11.07 -8.44 -4.00
N SER A 274 -11.08 -8.76 -2.69
CA SER A 274 -12.27 -9.29 -2.03
C SER A 274 -13.45 -8.32 -2.09
N PHE A 275 -13.19 -7.02 -1.95
CA PHE A 275 -14.23 -6.00 -2.12
C PHE A 275 -14.77 -5.95 -3.56
N ILE A 276 -13.94 -6.15 -4.59
CA ILE A 276 -14.45 -6.25 -5.97
C ILE A 276 -15.28 -7.53 -6.14
N ILE A 277 -14.83 -8.65 -5.59
CA ILE A 277 -15.52 -9.95 -5.66
C ILE A 277 -16.96 -9.85 -5.12
N ILE A 278 -17.15 -9.17 -3.99
CA ILE A 278 -18.47 -9.11 -3.34
C ILE A 278 -19.43 -8.09 -3.97
N GLN A 279 -18.96 -7.20 -4.83
CA GLN A 279 -19.79 -6.14 -5.42
C GLN A 279 -21.00 -6.69 -6.19
N PRO A 280 -20.84 -7.57 -7.21
CA PRO A 280 -22.00 -8.08 -7.94
C PRO A 280 -22.92 -8.97 -7.11
N PRO A 281 -22.42 -9.99 -6.36
CA PRO A 281 -23.29 -10.93 -5.68
C PRO A 281 -23.97 -10.38 -4.43
N LEU A 282 -23.32 -9.45 -3.69
CA LEU A 282 -23.85 -8.98 -2.41
C LEU A 282 -24.41 -7.55 -2.47
N ILE A 283 -23.87 -6.70 -3.35
CA ILE A 283 -24.28 -5.30 -3.44
C ILE A 283 -25.17 -5.07 -4.67
N GLY A 284 -24.97 -5.85 -5.73
CA GLY A 284 -25.70 -5.72 -6.98
C GLY A 284 -25.25 -4.52 -7.84
N ALA A 285 -24.09 -3.96 -7.57
CA ALA A 285 -23.49 -2.83 -8.28
C ALA A 285 -21.99 -3.03 -8.45
N LEU A 286 -21.39 -2.37 -9.44
CA LEU A 286 -19.93 -2.28 -9.63
C LEU A 286 -19.49 -0.83 -9.54
N CYS A 287 -18.29 -0.63 -8.96
CA CYS A 287 -17.69 0.67 -8.73
C CYS A 287 -16.42 0.81 -9.59
N THR A 288 -16.41 1.71 -10.55
CA THR A 288 -15.23 1.98 -11.40
C THR A 288 -14.02 2.41 -10.59
N LEU A 289 -14.22 3.32 -9.65
CA LEU A 289 -13.13 3.83 -8.82
C LEU A 289 -12.54 2.76 -7.90
N CYS A 290 -13.38 1.86 -7.38
CA CYS A 290 -12.93 0.72 -6.58
C CYS A 290 -12.12 -0.28 -7.42
N ILE A 291 -12.50 -0.50 -8.69
CA ILE A 291 -11.75 -1.35 -9.63
C ILE A 291 -10.38 -0.74 -9.91
N ILE A 292 -10.31 0.57 -10.16
CA ILE A 292 -9.03 1.29 -10.34
C ILE A 292 -8.15 1.13 -9.10
N GLN A 293 -8.73 1.30 -7.92
CA GLN A 293 -8.03 1.16 -6.63
C GLN A 293 -7.49 -0.27 -6.43
N ALA A 294 -8.31 -1.28 -6.70
CA ALA A 294 -7.89 -2.68 -6.63
C ALA A 294 -6.78 -2.99 -7.65
N ALA A 295 -6.88 -2.48 -8.87
CA ALA A 295 -5.82 -2.63 -9.89
C ALA A 295 -4.50 -2.01 -9.42
N VAL A 296 -4.52 -0.80 -8.87
CA VAL A 296 -3.34 -0.13 -8.28
C VAL A 296 -2.72 -1.02 -7.20
N THR A 297 -3.51 -1.51 -6.24
CA THR A 297 -3.00 -2.32 -5.13
C THR A 297 -2.43 -3.66 -5.62
N VAL A 298 -3.11 -4.32 -6.56
CA VAL A 298 -2.61 -5.59 -7.13
C VAL A 298 -1.28 -5.39 -7.87
N ILE A 299 -1.10 -4.25 -8.56
CA ILE A 299 0.16 -3.92 -9.23
C ILE A 299 1.27 -3.58 -8.22
N LEU A 300 0.96 -3.05 -7.02
CA LEU A 300 1.94 -2.80 -5.97
C LEU A 300 2.59 -4.09 -5.42
N ILE A 301 1.84 -5.20 -5.40
CA ILE A 301 2.32 -6.47 -4.83
C ILE A 301 3.63 -6.94 -5.48
N PRO A 302 3.74 -7.12 -6.83
CA PRO A 302 4.96 -7.62 -7.45
C PRO A 302 6.19 -6.73 -7.20
N TYR A 303 6.04 -5.43 -6.99
CA TYR A 303 7.16 -4.53 -6.68
C TYR A 303 7.63 -4.61 -5.23
N SER A 304 6.81 -5.15 -4.31
CA SER A 304 7.13 -5.20 -2.89
C SER A 304 7.73 -6.52 -2.42
N VAL A 305 7.44 -7.62 -3.11
CA VAL A 305 7.78 -8.98 -2.62
C VAL A 305 9.26 -9.28 -2.61
N ASP A 306 10.06 -8.65 -3.48
CA ASP A 306 11.51 -8.82 -3.55
C ASP A 306 12.19 -8.34 -2.26
N GLU A 307 11.82 -7.16 -1.80
CA GLU A 307 12.38 -6.57 -0.59
C GLU A 307 12.00 -7.37 0.66
N VAL A 308 10.76 -7.86 0.72
CA VAL A 308 10.28 -8.73 1.80
C VAL A 308 11.07 -10.04 1.82
N LEU A 309 11.28 -10.68 0.65
CA LEU A 309 12.06 -11.90 0.56
C LEU A 309 13.52 -11.70 0.98
N ALA A 310 14.15 -10.63 0.52
CA ALA A 310 15.53 -10.31 0.88
C ALA A 310 15.69 -10.11 2.39
N THR A 311 14.74 -9.42 3.00
CA THR A 311 14.70 -9.19 4.46
C THR A 311 14.51 -10.50 5.23
N LEU A 312 13.62 -11.39 4.78
CA LEU A 312 13.44 -12.73 5.36
C LEU A 312 14.73 -13.56 5.28
N GLN A 313 15.38 -13.58 4.12
CA GLN A 313 16.66 -14.27 3.94
C GLN A 313 17.74 -13.71 4.85
N TYR A 314 17.79 -12.38 5.01
CA TYR A 314 18.73 -11.73 5.90
C TYR A 314 18.49 -12.13 7.36
N LEU A 315 17.27 -12.01 7.86
CA LEU A 315 16.93 -12.36 9.24
C LEU A 315 17.25 -13.82 9.56
N TRP A 316 16.93 -14.73 8.64
CA TRP A 316 17.25 -16.15 8.77
C TRP A 316 18.77 -16.41 8.84
N ARG A 317 19.57 -15.74 7.98
CA ARG A 317 21.04 -15.87 7.97
C ARG A 317 21.66 -15.24 9.21
N ALA A 318 21.19 -14.07 9.62
CA ALA A 318 21.64 -13.39 10.83
C ALA A 318 21.40 -14.24 12.08
N GLN A 319 20.23 -14.87 12.19
CA GLN A 319 19.92 -15.80 13.27
C GLN A 319 20.85 -17.01 13.26
N ARG A 320 21.17 -17.57 12.09
CA ARG A 320 22.16 -18.66 11.97
C ARG A 320 23.59 -18.25 12.30
N ALA A 321 23.93 -16.98 12.12
CA ALA A 321 25.21 -16.41 12.53
C ALA A 321 25.28 -16.08 14.04
N GLY A 322 24.22 -16.38 14.80
CA GLY A 322 24.17 -16.16 16.26
C GLY A 322 23.58 -14.82 16.67
N GLU A 323 23.04 -14.02 15.74
CA GLU A 323 22.38 -12.75 16.07
C GLU A 323 21.00 -12.98 16.69
N PRO A 324 20.63 -12.28 17.77
CA PRO A 324 19.31 -12.39 18.38
C PRO A 324 18.23 -11.89 17.42
N PHE A 325 17.26 -12.76 17.05
CA PHE A 325 16.23 -12.46 16.05
C PHE A 325 15.47 -11.16 16.33
N TRP A 326 14.89 -11.00 17.52
CA TRP A 326 14.07 -9.82 17.86
C TRP A 326 14.87 -8.52 17.88
N ARG A 327 16.14 -8.58 18.32
CA ARG A 327 17.01 -7.40 18.28
C ARG A 327 17.30 -7.02 16.84
N THR A 328 17.68 -7.98 16.00
CA THR A 328 17.95 -7.77 14.57
C THR A 328 16.71 -7.28 13.84
N PHE A 329 15.55 -7.83 14.15
CA PHE A 329 14.29 -7.42 13.57
C PHE A 329 13.97 -5.95 13.85
N TRP A 330 14.02 -5.52 15.11
CA TRP A 330 13.62 -4.16 15.52
C TRP A 330 14.71 -3.10 15.32
N MET A 331 15.98 -3.46 15.44
CA MET A 331 17.10 -2.52 15.47
C MET A 331 18.05 -2.65 14.28
N GLY A 332 17.78 -3.59 13.37
CA GLY A 332 18.71 -3.95 12.31
C GLY A 332 19.94 -4.70 12.85
N GLY A 333 20.73 -5.26 11.96
CA GLY A 333 21.90 -6.06 12.32
C GLY A 333 23.12 -5.77 11.43
N PRO A 334 24.23 -6.52 11.67
CA PRO A 334 25.48 -6.32 10.96
C PRO A 334 25.38 -6.71 9.48
N ALA A 335 26.35 -6.28 8.70
CA ALA A 335 26.56 -6.80 7.37
C ALA A 335 26.92 -8.29 7.42
N LEU A 336 26.38 -9.06 6.49
CA LEU A 336 26.73 -10.45 6.25
C LEU A 336 27.47 -10.64 4.91
N SER A 337 27.74 -9.54 4.18
CA SER A 337 28.44 -9.50 2.91
C SER A 337 29.11 -8.14 2.73
N GLU A 338 30.13 -8.08 1.88
CA GLU A 338 30.79 -6.83 1.48
C GLU A 338 30.30 -6.31 0.12
N ASN A 339 29.11 -6.77 -0.31
CA ASN A 339 28.61 -6.47 -1.65
C ASN A 339 28.03 -5.07 -1.72
N GLN A 340 28.58 -4.26 -2.60
CA GLN A 340 28.09 -2.91 -2.89
C GLN A 340 27.62 -2.79 -4.34
N THR A 341 26.62 -1.94 -4.56
CA THR A 341 26.19 -1.60 -5.92
C THR A 341 27.20 -0.63 -6.54
N PRO A 342 27.66 -0.88 -7.78
CA PRO A 342 28.73 -0.09 -8.41
C PRO A 342 28.39 1.40 -8.59
N HIS A 343 27.11 1.73 -8.74
CA HIS A 343 26.65 3.11 -9.03
C HIS A 343 25.53 3.53 -8.08
N PRO A 344 25.49 4.82 -7.67
CA PRO A 344 24.32 5.41 -7.00
C PRO A 344 23.04 5.30 -7.85
N ASP A 345 21.88 5.23 -7.20
CA ASP A 345 20.59 5.06 -7.90
C ASP A 345 20.30 6.17 -8.94
N LEU A 346 20.75 7.39 -8.66
CA LEU A 346 20.49 8.54 -9.52
C LEU A 346 21.64 8.84 -10.52
N ASP A 347 22.77 8.14 -10.40
CA ASP A 347 23.92 8.29 -11.30
C ASP A 347 23.89 7.26 -12.43
N ARG A 348 22.80 7.26 -13.19
CA ARG A 348 22.53 6.34 -14.31
C ARG A 348 21.96 7.08 -15.50
N SER A 349 22.10 6.49 -16.68
CA SER A 349 21.45 7.05 -17.86
C SER A 349 19.92 7.07 -17.69
N PRO A 350 19.19 8.06 -18.23
CA PRO A 350 17.72 8.11 -18.13
C PRO A 350 17.02 6.84 -18.65
N ARG A 351 17.62 6.17 -19.64
CA ARG A 351 17.09 4.92 -20.19
C ARG A 351 17.21 3.75 -19.20
N GLU A 352 18.35 3.64 -18.53
CA GLU A 352 18.57 2.62 -17.48
C GLU A 352 17.69 2.89 -16.28
N PHE A 353 17.59 4.15 -15.86
CA PHE A 353 16.68 4.54 -14.79
C PHE A 353 15.23 4.16 -15.11
N PHE A 354 14.72 4.48 -16.30
CA PHE A 354 13.36 4.15 -16.70
C PHE A 354 13.13 2.65 -16.81
N ARG A 355 14.12 1.90 -17.29
CA ARG A 355 14.04 0.44 -17.34
C ARG A 355 13.95 -0.16 -15.94
N ASP A 356 14.78 0.28 -15.01
CA ASP A 356 14.77 -0.22 -13.63
C ASP A 356 13.52 0.24 -12.86
N PHE A 357 12.99 1.41 -13.20
CA PHE A 357 11.73 1.92 -12.68
C PHE A 357 10.53 1.03 -13.08
N VAL A 358 10.47 0.60 -14.34
CA VAL A 358 9.33 -0.18 -14.85
C VAL A 358 9.49 -1.68 -14.57
N PHE A 359 10.73 -2.20 -14.68
CA PHE A 359 11.00 -3.64 -14.67
C PHE A 359 11.86 -4.10 -13.50
N GLY A 360 12.14 -3.24 -12.51
CA GLY A 360 12.92 -3.63 -11.32
C GLY A 360 12.19 -4.70 -10.51
N GLY A 361 12.74 -5.93 -10.46
CA GLY A 361 12.13 -7.08 -9.78
C GLY A 361 10.90 -7.69 -10.47
N VAL A 362 10.38 -7.03 -11.51
CA VAL A 362 9.18 -7.45 -12.24
C VAL A 362 9.56 -7.77 -13.69
N THR A 363 9.21 -8.95 -14.17
CA THR A 363 9.42 -9.35 -15.56
C THR A 363 8.08 -9.54 -16.26
N PHE A 364 7.82 -8.67 -17.23
CA PHE A 364 6.62 -8.76 -18.05
C PHE A 364 6.70 -10.00 -18.94
N THR A 365 5.79 -10.95 -18.73
CA THR A 365 5.63 -12.14 -19.57
C THR A 365 4.28 -12.09 -20.25
N TRP A 366 4.28 -12.27 -21.59
CA TRP A 366 3.05 -12.21 -22.39
C TRP A 366 2.00 -13.23 -21.93
N THR A 367 2.43 -14.41 -21.43
CA THR A 367 1.52 -15.45 -20.95
C THR A 367 0.74 -15.01 -19.72
N LEU A 368 1.40 -14.32 -18.77
CA LEU A 368 0.74 -13.75 -17.59
C LEU A 368 -0.15 -12.56 -17.95
N ALA A 369 0.29 -11.72 -18.90
CA ALA A 369 -0.55 -10.63 -19.41
C ALA A 369 -1.81 -11.16 -20.11
N ALA A 370 -1.67 -12.21 -20.91
CA ALA A 370 -2.81 -12.89 -21.54
C ALA A 370 -3.75 -13.53 -20.49
N SER A 371 -3.17 -14.16 -19.44
CA SER A 371 -3.98 -14.68 -18.33
C SER A 371 -4.77 -13.58 -17.61
N ALA A 372 -4.16 -12.43 -17.34
CA ALA A 372 -4.85 -11.29 -16.76
C ALA A 372 -5.96 -10.76 -17.68
N ALA A 373 -5.71 -10.68 -19.00
CA ALA A 373 -6.73 -10.30 -19.98
C ALA A 373 -7.91 -11.28 -20.03
N LEU A 374 -7.66 -12.58 -19.94
CA LEU A 374 -8.72 -13.58 -19.83
C LEU A 374 -9.51 -13.44 -18.53
N GLY A 375 -8.86 -13.06 -17.42
CA GLY A 375 -9.53 -12.73 -16.17
C GLY A 375 -10.50 -11.54 -16.33
N ILE A 376 -10.11 -10.49 -17.08
CA ILE A 376 -11.00 -9.37 -17.41
C ILE A 376 -12.20 -9.84 -18.25
N VAL A 377 -11.97 -10.73 -19.23
CA VAL A 377 -13.05 -11.30 -20.06
C VAL A 377 -14.03 -12.08 -19.17
N LEU A 378 -13.54 -12.87 -18.22
CA LEU A 378 -14.39 -13.59 -17.25
C LEU A 378 -15.27 -12.64 -16.42
N MET A 379 -14.71 -11.53 -15.94
CA MET A 379 -15.50 -10.53 -15.22
C MET A 379 -16.57 -9.86 -16.11
N ALA A 380 -16.36 -9.83 -17.42
CA ALA A 380 -17.25 -9.22 -18.41
C ALA A 380 -18.19 -10.23 -19.12
N THR A 381 -18.26 -11.50 -18.68
CA THR A 381 -19.11 -12.52 -19.31
C THR A 381 -20.60 -12.14 -19.41
N PRO A 382 -21.22 -11.40 -18.47
CA PRO A 382 -22.59 -10.95 -18.63
C PRO A 382 -22.77 -10.00 -19.81
N LEU A 383 -21.79 -9.14 -20.08
CA LEU A 383 -21.83 -8.17 -21.18
C LEU A 383 -21.54 -8.83 -22.53
N ILE A 384 -20.66 -9.83 -22.56
CA ILE A 384 -20.16 -10.45 -23.80
C ILE A 384 -21.04 -11.64 -24.20
N PHE A 385 -21.42 -12.49 -23.24
CA PHE A 385 -22.10 -13.76 -23.47
C PHE A 385 -23.50 -13.84 -22.86
N ALA A 386 -23.99 -12.74 -22.26
CA ALA A 386 -25.27 -12.66 -21.56
C ALA A 386 -25.41 -13.71 -20.46
N THR A 387 -24.33 -14.07 -19.76
CA THR A 387 -24.35 -14.98 -18.62
C THR A 387 -25.17 -14.39 -17.48
N GLN A 388 -25.88 -15.26 -16.74
CA GLN A 388 -26.70 -14.92 -15.59
C GLN A 388 -26.18 -15.61 -14.33
N ALA A 389 -26.66 -15.15 -13.18
CA ALA A 389 -26.37 -15.82 -11.93
C ALA A 389 -26.95 -17.26 -11.91
N PRO A 390 -26.27 -18.24 -11.28
CA PRO A 390 -25.04 -18.12 -10.49
C PRO A 390 -23.72 -18.20 -11.28
N LEU A 391 -23.74 -18.60 -12.59
CA LEU A 391 -22.52 -18.74 -13.40
C LEU A 391 -21.75 -17.41 -13.47
N TYR A 392 -22.42 -16.29 -13.74
CA TYR A 392 -21.81 -14.97 -13.73
C TYR A 392 -21.02 -14.67 -12.46
N PHE A 393 -21.56 -14.98 -11.29
CA PHE A 393 -20.84 -14.76 -10.03
C PHE A 393 -19.58 -15.62 -9.95
N GLY A 394 -19.65 -16.87 -10.41
CA GLY A 394 -18.50 -17.77 -10.50
C GLY A 394 -17.39 -17.22 -11.39
N ASP A 395 -17.74 -16.73 -12.59
CA ASP A 395 -16.82 -16.14 -13.55
C ASP A 395 -16.19 -14.87 -13.01
N HIS A 396 -16.98 -13.99 -12.38
CA HIS A 396 -16.49 -12.76 -11.77
C HIS A 396 -15.47 -13.04 -10.66
N ILE A 397 -15.79 -13.96 -9.75
CA ILE A 397 -14.89 -14.37 -8.66
C ILE A 397 -13.60 -14.95 -9.24
N ALA A 398 -13.72 -15.91 -10.18
CA ALA A 398 -12.57 -16.55 -10.80
C ALA A 398 -11.71 -15.52 -11.57
N GLY A 399 -12.34 -14.62 -12.32
CA GLY A 399 -11.66 -13.55 -13.06
C GLY A 399 -10.83 -12.63 -12.16
N CYS A 400 -11.40 -12.18 -11.05
CA CYS A 400 -10.69 -11.36 -10.06
C CYS A 400 -9.44 -12.07 -9.52
N ILE A 401 -9.57 -13.35 -9.15
CA ILE A 401 -8.46 -14.13 -8.59
C ILE A 401 -7.41 -14.42 -9.67
N VAL A 402 -7.82 -14.76 -10.91
CA VAL A 402 -6.92 -14.97 -12.05
C VAL A 402 -6.06 -13.73 -12.31
N ILE A 403 -6.66 -12.53 -12.30
CA ILE A 403 -5.93 -11.26 -12.48
C ILE A 403 -4.91 -11.07 -11.36
N MET A 404 -5.33 -11.23 -10.10
CA MET A 404 -4.46 -11.09 -8.94
C MET A 404 -3.27 -12.04 -9.01
N VAL A 405 -3.51 -13.32 -9.30
CA VAL A 405 -2.46 -14.35 -9.43
C VAL A 405 -1.52 -14.05 -10.59
N ALA A 406 -2.07 -13.69 -11.76
CA ALA A 406 -1.28 -13.40 -12.95
C ALA A 406 -0.35 -12.20 -12.76
N ILE A 407 -0.86 -11.09 -12.18
CA ILE A 407 -0.06 -9.89 -11.94
C ILE A 407 0.97 -10.15 -10.84
N THR A 408 0.61 -10.80 -9.73
CA THR A 408 1.54 -11.16 -8.66
C THR A 408 2.68 -12.04 -9.19
N ALA A 409 2.39 -13.00 -10.08
CA ALA A 409 3.39 -13.89 -10.68
C ALA A 409 4.34 -13.16 -11.65
N MET A 410 4.12 -11.89 -12.01
CA MET A 410 5.10 -11.10 -12.77
C MET A 410 6.37 -10.82 -11.96
N ALA A 411 6.30 -10.79 -10.62
CA ALA A 411 7.49 -10.82 -9.79
C ALA A 411 8.16 -12.20 -9.87
N GLU A 412 9.45 -12.22 -10.24
CA GLU A 412 10.17 -13.48 -10.46
C GLU A 412 10.23 -14.34 -9.20
N VAL A 413 10.37 -13.72 -8.04
CA VAL A 413 10.51 -14.41 -6.74
C VAL A 413 9.25 -15.19 -6.33
N VAL A 414 8.08 -14.78 -6.79
CA VAL A 414 6.78 -15.45 -6.54
C VAL A 414 6.16 -16.03 -7.81
N ARG A 415 6.94 -16.19 -8.88
CA ARG A 415 6.51 -16.75 -10.16
C ARG A 415 5.76 -18.09 -10.05
N PRO A 416 6.10 -19.00 -9.13
CA PRO A 416 5.37 -20.27 -8.94
C PRO A 416 3.89 -20.10 -8.61
N VAL A 417 3.48 -18.94 -8.06
CA VAL A 417 2.07 -18.64 -7.76
C VAL A 417 1.18 -18.77 -9.03
N ARG A 418 1.74 -18.61 -10.24
CA ARG A 418 1.02 -18.82 -11.51
C ARG A 418 0.31 -20.17 -11.61
N PHE A 419 0.81 -21.20 -10.94
CA PHE A 419 0.20 -22.53 -10.95
C PHE A 419 -1.17 -22.57 -10.28
N LEU A 420 -1.53 -21.57 -9.45
CA LEU A 420 -2.90 -21.40 -8.96
C LEU A 420 -3.88 -21.18 -10.12
N ASN A 421 -3.44 -20.54 -11.23
CA ASN A 421 -4.27 -20.36 -12.40
C ASN A 421 -4.57 -21.69 -13.13
N VAL A 422 -3.78 -22.74 -12.93
CA VAL A 422 -4.11 -24.11 -13.42
C VAL A 422 -5.33 -24.63 -12.69
N VAL A 423 -5.40 -24.47 -11.36
CA VAL A 423 -6.54 -24.89 -10.53
C VAL A 423 -7.77 -24.06 -10.88
N LEU A 424 -7.61 -22.74 -11.02
CA LEU A 424 -8.69 -21.84 -11.42
C LEU A 424 -9.18 -22.16 -12.84
N GLY A 425 -8.28 -22.44 -13.79
CA GLY A 425 -8.63 -22.88 -15.12
C GLY A 425 -9.44 -24.17 -15.14
N ALA A 426 -9.07 -25.14 -14.32
CA ALA A 426 -9.84 -26.38 -14.15
C ALA A 426 -11.24 -26.11 -13.57
N TRP A 427 -11.34 -25.20 -12.59
CA TRP A 427 -12.62 -24.74 -12.06
C TRP A 427 -13.48 -24.08 -13.13
N ILE A 428 -12.92 -23.15 -13.94
CA ILE A 428 -13.63 -22.45 -15.00
C ILE A 428 -14.13 -23.43 -16.08
N VAL A 429 -13.38 -24.48 -16.41
CA VAL A 429 -13.85 -25.56 -17.29
C VAL A 429 -15.05 -26.30 -16.70
N ALA A 430 -15.07 -26.54 -15.40
CA ALA A 430 -16.11 -27.30 -14.73
C ALA A 430 -17.37 -26.46 -14.38
N SER A 431 -17.19 -25.18 -14.09
CA SER A 431 -18.24 -24.30 -13.55
C SER A 431 -19.51 -24.22 -14.40
N PRO A 432 -19.48 -24.16 -15.75
CA PRO A 432 -20.71 -24.09 -16.55
C PRO A 432 -21.60 -25.35 -16.46
N PHE A 433 -21.00 -26.48 -16.11
CA PHE A 433 -21.72 -27.76 -15.95
C PHE A 433 -22.28 -27.95 -14.53
N LEU A 434 -21.77 -27.17 -13.57
CA LEU A 434 -22.17 -27.22 -12.17
C LEU A 434 -23.11 -26.06 -11.79
N LEU A 435 -22.95 -24.92 -12.44
CA LEU A 435 -23.67 -23.68 -12.16
C LEU A 435 -24.65 -23.41 -13.31
N GLY A 436 -25.89 -23.05 -13.00
CA GLY A 436 -26.86 -22.60 -14.00
C GLY A 436 -26.59 -21.17 -14.47
N GLY A 437 -27.30 -20.74 -15.56
CA GLY A 437 -27.27 -19.36 -16.03
C GLY A 437 -26.38 -19.13 -17.27
N GLY A 438 -25.77 -20.16 -17.84
CA GLY A 438 -24.99 -20.08 -19.07
C GLY A 438 -25.80 -20.53 -20.30
N SER A 439 -25.54 -19.88 -21.45
CA SER A 439 -25.92 -20.37 -22.78
C SER A 439 -24.88 -21.36 -23.31
N GLY A 440 -25.19 -22.10 -24.38
CA GLY A 440 -24.19 -22.98 -25.00
C GLY A 440 -22.93 -22.24 -25.47
N ILE A 441 -23.05 -20.97 -25.89
CA ILE A 441 -21.92 -20.12 -26.27
C ILE A 441 -21.09 -19.75 -25.03
N ALA A 442 -21.74 -19.37 -23.93
CA ALA A 442 -21.07 -19.06 -22.67
C ALA A 442 -20.30 -20.28 -22.15
N THR A 443 -20.95 -21.47 -22.11
CA THR A 443 -20.30 -22.72 -21.72
C THR A 443 -19.04 -23.02 -22.56
N MET A 444 -19.14 -22.87 -23.89
CA MET A 444 -18.00 -23.07 -24.78
C MET A 444 -16.89 -22.04 -24.52
N ALA A 445 -17.25 -20.79 -24.27
CA ALA A 445 -16.28 -19.73 -23.96
C ALA A 445 -15.53 -20.02 -22.65
N ASP A 446 -16.24 -20.41 -21.59
CA ASP A 446 -15.62 -20.73 -20.28
C ASP A 446 -14.69 -21.93 -20.40
N VAL A 447 -15.09 -22.99 -21.11
CA VAL A 447 -14.23 -24.14 -21.36
C VAL A 447 -12.96 -23.74 -22.11
N LEU A 448 -13.08 -22.91 -23.15
CA LEU A 448 -11.92 -22.45 -23.91
C LEU A 448 -11.01 -21.53 -23.07
N ILE A 449 -11.59 -20.60 -22.31
CA ILE A 449 -10.85 -19.71 -21.40
C ILE A 449 -10.12 -20.54 -20.33
N GLY A 450 -10.80 -21.50 -19.71
CA GLY A 450 -10.19 -22.34 -18.67
C GLY A 450 -9.03 -23.16 -19.20
N LEU A 451 -9.17 -23.80 -20.37
CA LEU A 451 -8.10 -24.53 -21.05
C LEU A 451 -6.93 -23.61 -21.45
N ALA A 452 -7.22 -22.41 -21.94
CA ALA A 452 -6.22 -21.41 -22.28
C ALA A 452 -5.44 -20.97 -21.03
N LEU A 453 -6.11 -20.71 -19.89
CA LEU A 453 -5.47 -20.36 -18.63
C LEU A 453 -4.53 -21.47 -18.13
N ILE A 454 -4.94 -22.74 -18.22
CA ILE A 454 -4.07 -23.87 -17.90
C ILE A 454 -2.84 -23.83 -18.79
N GLY A 455 -3.02 -23.72 -20.10
CA GLY A 455 -1.91 -23.71 -21.08
C GLY A 455 -0.96 -22.53 -20.88
N LEU A 456 -1.47 -21.32 -20.62
CA LEU A 456 -0.70 -20.11 -20.39
C LEU A 456 0.07 -20.12 -19.06
N SER A 457 -0.39 -20.90 -18.09
CA SER A 457 0.22 -20.97 -16.76
C SER A 457 1.37 -21.98 -16.68
N LEU A 458 1.52 -22.90 -17.64
CA LEU A 458 2.59 -23.91 -17.65
C LEU A 458 3.96 -23.31 -18.00
N PRO A 459 4.12 -22.44 -19.03
CA PRO A 459 5.41 -21.89 -19.39
C PRO A 459 6.00 -21.02 -18.27
N ARG A 460 7.32 -21.15 -18.05
CA ARG A 460 8.04 -20.32 -17.06
C ARG A 460 8.06 -18.83 -17.43
N GLY A 461 8.07 -18.53 -18.71
CA GLY A 461 8.20 -17.16 -19.23
C GLY A 461 9.64 -16.64 -19.21
N ALA A 462 9.81 -15.38 -19.64
CA ALA A 462 11.09 -14.70 -19.65
C ALA A 462 11.62 -14.46 -18.22
N ARG A 463 12.97 -14.45 -18.09
CA ARG A 463 13.67 -14.09 -16.85
C ARG A 463 14.56 -12.89 -17.10
N SER A 464 14.73 -12.05 -16.09
CA SER A 464 15.62 -10.88 -16.12
C SER A 464 17.11 -11.25 -16.11
N GLY A 465 17.44 -12.46 -15.67
CA GLY A 465 18.81 -12.88 -15.36
C GLY A 465 19.28 -12.44 -13.97
N ALA A 466 18.41 -11.82 -13.18
CA ALA A 466 18.70 -11.49 -11.79
C ALA A 466 18.82 -12.76 -10.92
N HIS A 467 19.65 -12.66 -9.88
CA HIS A 467 19.80 -13.68 -8.85
C HIS A 467 19.23 -13.22 -7.52
N TYR A 468 18.59 -14.14 -6.80
CA TYR A 468 17.85 -13.91 -5.56
C TYR A 468 18.41 -14.77 -4.40
N GLY A 469 19.72 -14.99 -4.42
CA GLY A 469 20.40 -15.80 -3.42
C GLY A 469 19.96 -17.26 -3.46
N ALA A 470 19.69 -17.84 -2.27
CA ALA A 470 19.29 -19.26 -2.19
C ALA A 470 17.90 -19.55 -2.82
N TRP A 471 17.14 -18.50 -3.17
CA TRP A 471 15.78 -18.61 -3.71
C TRP A 471 15.75 -18.95 -5.21
N ASP A 472 16.87 -18.80 -5.93
CA ASP A 472 16.96 -19.09 -7.38
C ASP A 472 16.46 -20.49 -7.75
N ARG A 473 16.58 -21.44 -6.84
CA ARG A 473 16.10 -22.82 -7.03
C ARG A 473 14.59 -22.97 -6.92
N ALA A 474 13.94 -22.06 -6.20
CA ALA A 474 12.49 -22.06 -6.02
C ALA A 474 11.75 -21.34 -7.16
N ILE A 475 12.45 -20.55 -7.97
CA ILE A 475 11.90 -19.86 -9.13
C ILE A 475 11.82 -20.88 -10.28
N VAL A 476 10.68 -21.56 -10.38
CA VAL A 476 10.44 -22.64 -11.36
C VAL A 476 9.71 -22.12 -12.59
#